data_c26a01f90e467ee5c037cde16d045904
#
_entry.id   c26a01f90e467ee5c037cde16d045904
#
_cell.length_a   1.000
_cell.length_b   1.000
_cell.length_c   1.000
_cell.angle_alpha   90.00
_cell.angle_beta   90.00
_cell.angle_gamma   90.00
#
_symmetry.space_group_name_H-M   'P 1'
#
loop_
_entity.id
_entity.type
_entity.pdbx_description
1 polymer ?
#
loop_
_entity_poly.entity_id
_entity_poly.type
_entity_poly.pdbx_seq_one_letter_code
_entity_poly.pdbx_strand_id
1 'polypeptide(L)'
;MNFAGKTAVVTGGSRGIGRAVCLELAKGGANVVLCYAGNEAAAQETVAACEAAGAKALAVKCDVADAQQVKNLMDEAVKTFGRIDILVNNAGITRDGLLMMMKESDFDDVISANLRGTFLCMKAVSRTMMKQRYGRIVNLSSVVGLHGNAGQVNYAASKAGVIGMTKSLAKELASRGVTVN
;
A
#
# COMPACT_ATOMS: atom_id res chain seq x y z
N MET A 1 -10.09 12.68 12.93
CA MET A 1 -9.26 13.24 11.82
C MET A 1 -10.20 13.66 10.69
N ASN A 2 -9.87 14.72 9.95
CA ASN A 2 -10.70 15.16 8.82
C ASN A 2 -9.93 14.96 7.52
N PHE A 3 -10.45 14.08 6.67
CA PHE A 3 -9.92 13.77 5.34
C PHE A 3 -10.91 14.13 4.22
N ALA A 4 -11.90 14.99 4.51
CA ALA A 4 -12.91 15.39 3.54
C ALA A 4 -12.26 15.93 2.24
N GLY A 5 -12.74 15.44 1.09
CA GLY A 5 -12.20 15.78 -0.22
C GLY A 5 -10.84 15.16 -0.57
N LYS A 6 -10.30 14.28 0.27
CA LYS A 6 -9.07 13.51 0.00
C LYS A 6 -9.41 12.15 -0.60
N THR A 7 -8.49 11.62 -1.39
CA THR A 7 -8.58 10.26 -1.93
C THR A 7 -7.41 9.44 -1.42
N ALA A 8 -7.70 8.31 -0.82
CA ALA A 8 -6.74 7.36 -0.28
C ALA A 8 -6.71 6.08 -1.13
N VAL A 9 -5.52 5.60 -1.45
CA VAL A 9 -5.29 4.28 -2.03
C VAL A 9 -4.66 3.39 -0.96
N VAL A 10 -5.28 2.23 -0.67
CA VAL A 10 -4.82 1.27 0.33
C VAL A 10 -4.56 -0.07 -0.33
N THR A 11 -3.32 -0.53 -0.33
CA THR A 11 -2.98 -1.85 -0.88
C THR A 11 -3.28 -2.95 0.13
N GLY A 12 -3.82 -4.08 -0.35
CA GLY A 12 -4.25 -5.17 0.53
C GLY A 12 -5.39 -4.79 1.48
N GLY A 13 -6.33 -3.97 0.99
CA GLY A 13 -7.42 -3.38 1.78
C GLY A 13 -8.60 -4.30 2.09
N SER A 14 -8.62 -5.54 1.58
CA SER A 14 -9.78 -6.44 1.71
C SER A 14 -9.94 -7.08 3.09
N ARG A 15 -8.90 -7.11 3.93
CA ARG A 15 -8.92 -7.75 5.27
C ARG A 15 -7.89 -7.14 6.23
N GLY A 16 -7.97 -7.55 7.50
CA GLY A 16 -6.96 -7.25 8.53
C GLY A 16 -6.68 -5.76 8.69
N ILE A 17 -5.40 -5.41 8.77
CA ILE A 17 -4.94 -4.03 8.97
C ILE A 17 -5.39 -3.13 7.82
N GLY A 18 -5.27 -3.58 6.55
CA GLY A 18 -5.68 -2.79 5.39
C GLY A 18 -7.17 -2.43 5.43
N ARG A 19 -8.05 -3.37 5.78
CA ARG A 19 -9.49 -3.11 5.96
C ARG A 19 -9.73 -2.08 7.07
N ALA A 20 -9.07 -2.23 8.22
CA ALA A 20 -9.20 -1.29 9.33
C ALA A 20 -8.77 0.13 8.93
N VAL A 21 -7.67 0.25 8.17
CA VAL A 21 -7.20 1.53 7.63
C VAL A 21 -8.22 2.13 6.66
N CYS A 22 -8.80 1.33 5.75
CA CYS A 22 -9.87 1.80 4.84
C CYS A 22 -11.04 2.40 5.62
N LEU A 23 -11.51 1.70 6.67
CA LEU A 23 -12.64 2.14 7.49
C LEU A 23 -12.33 3.44 8.25
N GLU A 24 -11.15 3.57 8.82
CA GLU A 24 -10.77 4.80 9.55
C GLU A 24 -10.61 6.01 8.60
N LEU A 25 -10.09 5.80 7.40
CA LEU A 25 -10.03 6.84 6.36
C LEU A 25 -11.43 7.23 5.89
N ALA A 26 -12.32 6.25 5.70
CA ALA A 26 -13.71 6.47 5.32
C ALA A 26 -14.48 7.27 6.38
N LYS A 27 -14.37 6.92 7.66
CA LYS A 27 -14.95 7.67 8.80
C LYS A 27 -14.43 9.12 8.86
N GLY A 28 -13.18 9.34 8.41
CA GLY A 28 -12.60 10.68 8.29
C GLY A 28 -13.07 11.45 7.07
N GLY A 29 -13.92 10.89 6.21
CA GLY A 29 -14.48 11.52 5.01
C GLY A 29 -13.62 11.42 3.76
N ALA A 30 -12.61 10.53 3.72
CA ALA A 30 -11.85 10.27 2.50
C ALA A 30 -12.63 9.40 1.52
N ASN A 31 -12.45 9.63 0.23
CA ASN A 31 -12.72 8.58 -0.77
C ASN A 31 -11.68 7.49 -0.64
N VAL A 32 -12.08 6.22 -0.73
CA VAL A 32 -11.20 5.08 -0.51
C VAL A 32 -11.13 4.21 -1.76
N VAL A 33 -9.92 4.01 -2.27
CA VAL A 33 -9.63 2.99 -3.27
C VAL A 33 -8.81 1.90 -2.60
N LEU A 34 -9.36 0.71 -2.52
CA LEU A 34 -8.61 -0.43 -2.00
C LEU A 34 -8.25 -1.40 -3.11
N CYS A 35 -7.08 -2.05 -3.02
CA CYS A 35 -6.80 -3.15 -3.92
C CYS A 35 -6.73 -4.50 -3.20
N TYR A 36 -7.01 -5.55 -3.96
CA TYR A 36 -6.98 -6.94 -3.52
C TYR A 36 -6.41 -7.83 -4.63
N ALA A 37 -5.77 -8.95 -4.26
CA ALA A 37 -5.23 -9.89 -5.25
C ALA A 37 -6.22 -11.01 -5.58
N GLY A 38 -6.80 -11.68 -4.58
CA GLY A 38 -7.57 -12.92 -4.80
C GLY A 38 -9.01 -12.91 -4.27
N ASN A 39 -9.28 -12.29 -3.12
CA ASN A 39 -10.60 -12.37 -2.50
C ASN A 39 -11.45 -11.13 -2.80
N GLU A 40 -12.23 -11.21 -3.86
CA GLU A 40 -13.15 -10.14 -4.30
C GLU A 40 -14.30 -9.94 -3.31
N ALA A 41 -14.87 -11.00 -2.78
CA ALA A 41 -15.99 -10.89 -1.83
C ALA A 41 -15.59 -10.07 -0.59
N ALA A 42 -14.42 -10.36 0.00
CA ALA A 42 -13.92 -9.60 1.14
C ALA A 42 -13.57 -8.13 0.78
N ALA A 43 -13.18 -7.87 -0.46
CA ALA A 43 -12.95 -6.51 -0.93
C ALA A 43 -14.28 -5.74 -1.04
N GLN A 44 -15.32 -6.35 -1.59
CA GLN A 44 -16.66 -5.76 -1.68
C GLN A 44 -17.31 -5.52 -0.29
N GLU A 45 -17.09 -6.43 0.65
CA GLU A 45 -17.50 -6.20 2.05
C GLU A 45 -16.82 -4.95 2.65
N THR A 46 -15.53 -4.73 2.31
CA THR A 46 -14.82 -3.54 2.79
C THR A 46 -15.35 -2.28 2.12
N VAL A 47 -15.68 -2.33 0.82
CA VAL A 47 -16.32 -1.21 0.10
C VAL A 47 -17.65 -0.86 0.76
N ALA A 48 -18.54 -1.85 0.95
CA ALA A 48 -19.83 -1.64 1.57
C ALA A 48 -19.72 -1.02 2.99
N ALA A 49 -18.72 -1.46 3.77
CA ALA A 49 -18.48 -0.91 5.10
C ALA A 49 -17.95 0.54 5.06
N CYS A 50 -17.14 0.90 4.06
CA CYS A 50 -16.70 2.29 3.85
C CYS A 50 -17.88 3.19 3.41
N GLU A 51 -18.74 2.69 2.54
CA GLU A 51 -19.95 3.41 2.09
C GLU A 51 -20.95 3.61 3.23
N ALA A 52 -21.14 2.60 4.09
CA ALA A 52 -21.94 2.72 5.31
C ALA A 52 -21.39 3.77 6.28
N ALA A 53 -20.08 4.07 6.24
CA ALA A 53 -19.46 5.15 6.98
C ALA A 53 -19.57 6.53 6.29
N GLY A 54 -20.25 6.61 5.13
CA GLY A 54 -20.50 7.84 4.39
C GLY A 54 -19.44 8.21 3.35
N ALA A 55 -18.46 7.35 3.10
CA ALA A 55 -17.42 7.57 2.09
C ALA A 55 -17.84 7.01 0.72
N LYS A 56 -17.19 7.48 -0.35
CA LYS A 56 -17.19 6.76 -1.63
C LYS A 56 -16.03 5.78 -1.64
N ALA A 57 -16.28 4.55 -2.05
CA ALA A 57 -15.25 3.52 -2.06
C ALA A 57 -15.22 2.72 -3.38
N LEU A 58 -14.04 2.21 -3.74
CA LEU A 58 -13.81 1.41 -4.93
C LEU A 58 -12.82 0.28 -4.62
N ALA A 59 -13.16 -0.94 -5.03
CA ALA A 59 -12.23 -2.07 -4.99
C ALA A 59 -11.67 -2.35 -6.39
N VAL A 60 -10.34 -2.49 -6.49
CA VAL A 60 -9.65 -2.79 -7.73
C VAL A 60 -8.83 -4.07 -7.56
N LYS A 61 -9.00 -5.04 -8.45
CA LYS A 61 -8.15 -6.23 -8.47
C LYS A 61 -6.76 -5.82 -8.94
N CYS A 62 -5.74 -6.08 -8.13
CA CYS A 62 -4.37 -5.70 -8.43
C CYS A 62 -3.39 -6.56 -7.64
N ASP A 63 -2.51 -7.25 -8.36
CA ASP A 63 -1.27 -7.77 -7.80
C ASP A 63 -0.24 -6.63 -7.77
N VAL A 64 0.18 -6.24 -6.58
CA VAL A 64 1.15 -5.13 -6.41
C VAL A 64 2.53 -5.44 -6.97
N ALA A 65 2.86 -6.72 -7.19
CA ALA A 65 4.10 -7.13 -7.85
C ALA A 65 4.10 -6.88 -9.37
N ASP A 66 2.92 -6.64 -9.97
CA ASP A 66 2.75 -6.36 -11.39
C ASP A 66 2.68 -4.85 -11.66
N ALA A 67 3.66 -4.32 -12.39
CA ALA A 67 3.77 -2.89 -12.67
C ALA A 67 2.59 -2.34 -13.48
N GLN A 68 2.02 -3.14 -14.40
CA GLN A 68 0.89 -2.70 -15.21
C GLN A 68 -0.40 -2.65 -14.39
N GLN A 69 -0.62 -3.63 -13.51
CA GLN A 69 -1.78 -3.63 -12.62
C GLN A 69 -1.71 -2.49 -11.62
N VAL A 70 -0.52 -2.20 -11.06
CA VAL A 70 -0.32 -1.02 -10.20
C VAL A 70 -0.61 0.28 -10.96
N LYS A 71 -0.14 0.40 -12.19
CA LYS A 71 -0.47 1.57 -13.02
C LYS A 71 -1.98 1.71 -13.22
N ASN A 72 -2.67 0.63 -13.57
CA ASN A 72 -4.12 0.62 -13.76
C ASN A 72 -4.88 1.00 -12.47
N LEU A 73 -4.43 0.51 -11.31
CA LEU A 73 -4.98 0.89 -10.00
C LEU A 73 -4.92 2.41 -9.78
N MET A 74 -3.77 3.03 -10.04
CA MET A 74 -3.61 4.47 -9.83
C MET A 74 -4.37 5.30 -10.87
N ASP A 75 -4.39 4.85 -12.12
CA ASP A 75 -5.18 5.48 -13.19
C ASP A 75 -6.68 5.44 -12.86
N GLU A 76 -7.19 4.32 -12.36
CA GLU A 76 -8.61 4.18 -11.99
C GLU A 76 -8.95 5.06 -10.77
N ALA A 77 -8.04 5.17 -9.80
CA ALA A 77 -8.22 6.09 -8.67
C ALA A 77 -8.31 7.57 -9.13
N VAL A 78 -7.42 7.98 -10.05
CA VAL A 78 -7.43 9.35 -10.60
C VAL A 78 -8.65 9.57 -11.49
N LYS A 79 -9.03 8.60 -12.31
CA LYS A 79 -10.21 8.69 -13.17
C LYS A 79 -11.49 8.86 -12.37
N THR A 80 -11.63 8.13 -11.26
CA THR A 80 -12.85 8.12 -10.43
C THR A 80 -12.95 9.32 -9.52
N PHE A 81 -11.83 9.74 -8.89
CA PHE A 81 -11.83 10.75 -7.84
C PHE A 81 -11.00 12.00 -8.17
N GLY A 82 -10.33 12.04 -9.32
CA GLY A 82 -9.57 13.21 -9.81
C GLY A 82 -8.21 13.42 -9.14
N ARG A 83 -7.90 12.69 -8.05
CA ARG A 83 -6.69 12.91 -7.25
C ARG A 83 -6.29 11.68 -6.44
N ILE A 84 -5.04 11.64 -5.99
CA ILE A 84 -4.54 10.70 -4.97
C ILE A 84 -3.78 11.51 -3.92
N ASP A 85 -4.28 11.52 -2.70
CA ASP A 85 -3.70 12.28 -1.59
C ASP A 85 -2.93 11.42 -0.60
N ILE A 86 -3.40 10.20 -0.42
CA ILE A 86 -2.87 9.26 0.58
C ILE A 86 -2.61 7.93 -0.13
N LEU A 87 -1.42 7.37 0.09
CA LEU A 87 -1.09 6.00 -0.29
C LEU A 87 -0.70 5.24 0.99
N VAL A 88 -1.36 4.11 1.23
CA VAL A 88 -0.99 3.19 2.30
C VAL A 88 -0.53 1.87 1.70
N ASN A 89 0.77 1.62 1.73
CA ASN A 89 1.37 0.37 1.30
C ASN A 89 1.30 -0.64 2.45
N ASN A 90 0.23 -1.44 2.45
CA ASN A 90 -0.05 -2.46 3.44
C ASN A 90 0.03 -3.88 2.86
N ALA A 91 -0.15 -4.07 1.55
CA ALA A 91 -0.04 -5.39 0.93
C ALA A 91 1.30 -6.06 1.24
N GLY A 92 1.23 -7.33 1.60
CA GLY A 92 2.41 -8.11 1.89
C GLY A 92 2.06 -9.56 2.24
N ILE A 93 3.07 -10.41 2.10
CA ILE A 93 2.99 -11.84 2.39
C ILE A 93 4.18 -12.27 3.25
N THR A 94 4.06 -13.43 3.88
CA THR A 94 5.15 -14.14 4.53
C THR A 94 5.30 -15.53 3.90
N ARG A 95 6.53 -16.03 3.87
CA ARG A 95 6.91 -17.40 3.51
C ARG A 95 8.02 -17.81 4.47
N ASP A 96 7.60 -18.16 5.69
CA ASP A 96 8.53 -18.42 6.78
C ASP A 96 9.19 -19.82 6.61
N GLY A 97 10.48 -19.90 6.88
CA GLY A 97 11.27 -21.12 6.82
C GLY A 97 12.73 -20.86 7.18
N LEU A 98 13.41 -21.84 7.76
CA LEU A 98 14.85 -21.73 8.03
C LEU A 98 15.61 -21.53 6.71
N LEU A 99 16.64 -20.70 6.71
CA LEU A 99 17.38 -20.32 5.50
C LEU A 99 17.83 -21.53 4.67
N MET A 100 18.36 -22.56 5.33
CA MET A 100 18.83 -23.78 4.66
C MET A 100 17.73 -24.60 3.97
N MET A 101 16.45 -24.38 4.33
CA MET A 101 15.27 -25.05 3.77
C MET A 101 14.42 -24.13 2.92
N MET A 102 14.70 -22.81 2.90
CA MET A 102 13.93 -21.83 2.18
C MET A 102 14.15 -22.01 0.67
N LYS A 103 13.05 -22.09 -0.08
CA LYS A 103 13.11 -22.12 -1.54
C LYS A 103 13.43 -20.73 -2.07
N GLU A 104 14.18 -20.64 -3.16
CA GLU A 104 14.43 -19.35 -3.84
C GLU A 104 13.11 -18.67 -4.25
N SER A 105 12.12 -19.45 -4.70
CA SER A 105 10.79 -18.95 -5.03
C SER A 105 10.07 -18.30 -3.82
N ASP A 106 10.24 -18.84 -2.61
CA ASP A 106 9.65 -18.25 -1.40
C ASP A 106 10.30 -16.91 -1.04
N PHE A 107 11.61 -16.78 -1.29
CA PHE A 107 12.34 -15.53 -1.17
C PHE A 107 11.84 -14.52 -2.20
N ASP A 108 11.81 -14.90 -3.48
CA ASP A 108 11.39 -14.04 -4.59
C ASP A 108 9.95 -13.57 -4.47
N ASP A 109 9.03 -14.45 -4.06
CA ASP A 109 7.62 -14.09 -3.80
C ASP A 109 7.51 -12.96 -2.77
N VAL A 110 8.22 -13.11 -1.63
CA VAL A 110 8.18 -12.12 -0.55
C VAL A 110 8.82 -10.79 -0.98
N ILE A 111 9.96 -10.83 -1.65
CA ILE A 111 10.61 -9.62 -2.18
C ILE A 111 9.72 -8.94 -3.22
N SER A 112 9.13 -9.70 -4.13
CA SER A 112 8.26 -9.16 -5.18
C SER A 112 7.01 -8.50 -4.60
N ALA A 113 6.31 -9.15 -3.69
CA ALA A 113 5.10 -8.58 -3.11
C ALA A 113 5.40 -7.41 -2.15
N ASN A 114 6.30 -7.62 -1.17
CA ASN A 114 6.48 -6.67 -0.07
C ASN A 114 7.37 -5.47 -0.44
N LEU A 115 8.48 -5.72 -1.13
CA LEU A 115 9.47 -4.69 -1.43
C LEU A 115 9.22 -4.05 -2.79
N ARG A 116 9.22 -4.88 -3.86
CA ARG A 116 9.00 -4.39 -5.22
C ARG A 116 7.60 -3.79 -5.38
N GLY A 117 6.56 -4.41 -4.81
CA GLY A 117 5.19 -3.89 -4.85
C GLY A 117 5.08 -2.52 -4.19
N THR A 118 5.67 -2.34 -3.00
CA THR A 118 5.76 -1.03 -2.34
C THR A 118 6.48 0.00 -3.21
N PHE A 119 7.62 -0.37 -3.82
CA PHE A 119 8.34 0.50 -4.76
C PHE A 119 7.46 0.91 -5.94
N LEU A 120 6.77 -0.02 -6.59
CA LEU A 120 5.93 0.24 -7.76
C LEU A 120 4.77 1.20 -7.41
N CYS A 121 4.11 0.99 -6.28
CA CYS A 121 3.04 1.86 -5.82
C CYS A 121 3.55 3.28 -5.52
N MET A 122 4.67 3.42 -4.81
CA MET A 122 5.28 4.72 -4.53
C MET A 122 5.67 5.44 -5.83
N LYS A 123 6.32 4.74 -6.77
CA LYS A 123 6.70 5.28 -8.08
C LYS A 123 5.48 5.78 -8.86
N ALA A 124 4.40 5.01 -8.87
CA ALA A 124 3.19 5.33 -9.64
C ALA A 124 2.49 6.61 -9.13
N VAL A 125 2.45 6.84 -7.81
CA VAL A 125 1.80 8.04 -7.24
C VAL A 125 2.69 9.28 -7.20
N SER A 126 4.02 9.11 -7.20
CA SER A 126 4.97 10.21 -6.98
C SER A 126 4.74 11.39 -7.91
N ARG A 127 4.60 11.15 -9.22
CA ARG A 127 4.37 12.23 -10.19
C ARG A 127 3.06 13.00 -9.93
N THR A 128 2.00 12.28 -9.59
CA THR A 128 0.69 12.87 -9.28
C THR A 128 0.77 13.73 -8.02
N MET A 129 1.33 13.20 -6.94
CA MET A 129 1.48 13.93 -5.67
C MET A 129 2.41 15.14 -5.80
N MET A 130 3.50 15.03 -6.58
CA MET A 130 4.40 16.17 -6.87
C MET A 130 3.67 17.30 -7.59
N LYS A 131 2.84 16.99 -8.59
CA LYS A 131 2.03 17.97 -9.33
C LYS A 131 0.99 18.62 -8.43
N GLN A 132 0.35 17.84 -7.55
CA GLN A 132 -0.61 18.33 -6.56
C GLN A 132 0.04 19.18 -5.47
N ARG A 133 1.37 19.12 -5.31
CA ARG A 133 2.14 19.67 -4.18
C ARG A 133 1.59 19.21 -2.82
N TYR A 134 1.08 18.01 -2.79
CA TYR A 134 0.51 17.37 -1.62
C TYR A 134 0.50 15.84 -1.78
N GLY A 135 0.92 15.13 -0.75
CA GLY A 135 0.84 13.67 -0.66
C GLY A 135 1.23 13.16 0.73
N ARG A 136 0.66 12.04 1.11
CA ARG A 136 0.97 11.32 2.34
C ARG A 136 1.14 9.85 2.00
N ILE A 137 2.36 9.36 2.07
CA ILE A 137 2.70 7.96 1.82
C ILE A 137 3.02 7.32 3.17
N VAL A 138 2.35 6.23 3.46
CA VAL A 138 2.57 5.41 4.66
C VAL A 138 2.92 4.00 4.22
N ASN A 139 4.10 3.54 4.62
CA ASN A 139 4.61 2.21 4.30
C ASN A 139 4.61 1.33 5.55
N LEU A 140 3.89 0.21 5.53
CA LEU A 140 3.87 -0.72 6.65
C LEU A 140 5.13 -1.58 6.63
N SER A 141 6.06 -1.27 7.55
CA SER A 141 7.22 -2.11 7.82
C SER A 141 6.93 -3.09 8.96
N SER A 142 7.94 -3.54 9.63
CA SER A 142 7.87 -4.47 10.76
C SER A 142 9.08 -4.29 11.68
N VAL A 143 8.91 -4.62 12.96
CA VAL A 143 10.02 -4.78 13.91
C VAL A 143 11.02 -5.85 13.43
N VAL A 144 10.56 -6.83 12.66
CA VAL A 144 11.40 -7.86 12.04
C VAL A 144 12.38 -7.26 11.03
N GLY A 145 12.01 -6.16 10.36
CA GLY A 145 12.92 -5.43 9.46
C GLY A 145 14.03 -4.65 10.21
N LEU A 146 13.87 -4.43 11.52
CA LEU A 146 14.87 -3.77 12.36
C LEU A 146 15.78 -4.77 13.09
N HIS A 147 15.20 -5.85 13.59
CA HIS A 147 15.91 -6.77 14.52
C HIS A 147 16.12 -8.16 13.94
N GLY A 148 15.46 -8.51 12.83
CA GLY A 148 15.43 -9.86 12.31
C GLY A 148 14.51 -10.78 13.12
N ASN A 149 14.27 -11.98 12.59
CA ASN A 149 13.63 -13.07 13.27
C ASN A 149 14.05 -14.40 12.62
N ALA A 150 14.28 -15.43 13.40
CA ALA A 150 14.61 -16.76 12.88
C ALA A 150 13.51 -17.25 11.93
N GLY A 151 13.88 -17.80 10.78
CA GLY A 151 12.95 -18.29 9.77
C GLY A 151 12.32 -17.21 8.89
N GLN A 152 12.71 -15.93 9.02
CA GLN A 152 12.12 -14.82 8.27
C GLN A 152 13.15 -13.97 7.50
N VAL A 153 14.19 -14.60 6.95
CA VAL A 153 15.25 -13.86 6.23
C VAL A 153 14.69 -13.05 5.06
N ASN A 154 13.79 -13.63 4.25
CA ASN A 154 13.11 -12.97 3.14
C ASN A 154 12.22 -11.80 3.64
N TYR A 155 11.41 -12.03 4.65
CA TYR A 155 10.51 -11.03 5.21
C TYR A 155 11.29 -9.88 5.87
N ALA A 156 12.31 -10.20 6.68
CA ALA A 156 13.20 -9.23 7.30
C ALA A 156 13.87 -8.34 6.25
N ALA A 157 14.44 -8.94 5.20
CA ALA A 157 15.06 -8.22 4.08
C ALA A 157 14.07 -7.28 3.39
N SER A 158 12.86 -7.77 3.10
CA SER A 158 11.82 -6.96 2.46
C SER A 158 11.43 -5.75 3.30
N LYS A 159 11.23 -5.94 4.61
CA LYS A 159 10.78 -4.87 5.52
C LYS A 159 11.90 -3.88 5.86
N ALA A 160 13.15 -4.33 5.95
CA ALA A 160 14.31 -3.45 6.03
C ALA A 160 14.47 -2.58 4.77
N GLY A 161 14.29 -3.18 3.59
CA GLY A 161 14.32 -2.45 2.31
C GLY A 161 13.24 -1.37 2.23
N VAL A 162 12.02 -1.65 2.72
CA VAL A 162 10.94 -0.66 2.80
C VAL A 162 11.34 0.54 3.64
N ILE A 163 12.03 0.34 4.79
CA ILE A 163 12.53 1.44 5.62
C ILE A 163 13.53 2.31 4.85
N GLY A 164 14.46 1.70 4.12
CA GLY A 164 15.45 2.41 3.29
C GLY A 164 14.79 3.25 2.21
N MET A 165 13.85 2.65 1.46
CA MET A 165 13.09 3.36 0.42
C MET A 165 12.28 4.53 0.98
N THR A 166 11.63 4.33 2.13
CA THR A 166 10.85 5.37 2.83
C THR A 166 11.70 6.60 3.12
N LYS A 167 12.87 6.40 3.72
CA LYS A 167 13.80 7.48 4.07
C LYS A 167 14.34 8.22 2.83
N SER A 168 14.64 7.50 1.76
CA SER A 168 15.14 8.09 0.50
C SER A 168 14.05 8.93 -0.18
N LEU A 169 12.86 8.33 -0.38
CA LEU A 169 11.76 9.02 -1.05
C LEU A 169 11.25 10.23 -0.25
N ALA A 170 11.28 10.18 1.08
CA ALA A 170 10.94 11.33 1.91
C ALA A 170 11.82 12.55 1.60
N LYS A 171 13.13 12.33 1.40
CA LYS A 171 14.08 13.41 1.02
C LYS A 171 13.80 13.92 -0.39
N GLU A 172 13.52 13.04 -1.35
CA GLU A 172 13.27 13.42 -2.74
C GLU A 172 12.01 14.28 -2.90
N LEU A 173 10.95 13.97 -2.12
CA LEU A 173 9.63 14.59 -2.29
C LEU A 173 9.33 15.72 -1.30
N ALA A 174 10.20 15.96 -0.31
CA ALA A 174 9.99 16.96 0.74
C ALA A 174 9.67 18.36 0.19
N SER A 175 10.42 18.83 -0.82
CA SER A 175 10.22 20.15 -1.44
C SER A 175 8.89 20.29 -2.19
N ARG A 176 8.17 19.20 -2.37
CA ARG A 176 6.86 19.15 -3.05
C ARG A 176 5.68 19.00 -2.09
N GLY A 177 5.89 19.14 -0.77
CA GLY A 177 4.83 19.02 0.22
C GLY A 177 4.31 17.59 0.40
N VAL A 178 5.12 16.59 -0.01
CA VAL A 178 4.81 15.16 0.15
C VAL A 178 5.60 14.60 1.31
N THR A 179 4.93 13.90 2.21
CA THR A 179 5.59 13.18 3.32
C THR A 179 5.54 11.67 3.07
N VAL A 180 6.61 10.98 3.46
CA VAL A 180 6.74 9.53 3.35
C VAL A 180 7.20 8.97 4.68
N ASN A 181 6.41 8.07 5.29
CA ASN A 181 6.62 7.49 6.61
C ASN A 181 6.46 5.97 6.60
#